data_7e7423d50205173d2a2a8ead100a4772
#
_entry.id   7e7423d50205173d2a2a8ead100a4772
#
_cell.length_a   1.000
_cell.length_b   1.000
_cell.length_c   1.000
_cell.angle_alpha   90.00
_cell.angle_beta   90.00
_cell.angle_gamma   90.00
#
_symmetry.space_group_name_H-M   'P 1'
#
loop_
_entity.id
_entity.type
_entity.pdbx_description
1 polymer ?
#
loop_
_entity_poly.entity_id
_entity_poly.type
_entity_poly.pdbx_seq_one_letter_code
_entity_poly.pdbx_strand_id
1 'polypeptide(L)'
;MTDTAVAGVPTVTQVTAAVYVIPTDAPEADGTLTWDTTTMVLATARAGGAEGIGWSYAAAAAQQVITGMLAEAVTGRSALDVPGACEAMIRAVRNVGRPGIAATAISAVDIALWDLKARLAGCPLARLLGQA
;
A
#
# COMPACT_ATOMS: atom_id res chain seq x y z
N MET A 1 -12.05 39.22 10.94
CA MET A 1 -12.37 37.83 11.29
C MET A 1 -11.99 36.99 10.11
N THR A 2 -10.82 36.38 10.16
CA THR A 2 -10.37 35.44 9.12
C THR A 2 -11.09 34.13 9.36
N ASP A 3 -11.97 33.78 8.42
CA ASP A 3 -12.63 32.48 8.35
C ASP A 3 -11.57 31.40 8.15
N THR A 4 -11.20 30.72 9.23
CA THR A 4 -10.30 29.56 9.15
C THR A 4 -11.17 28.40 8.68
N ALA A 5 -11.28 28.26 7.36
CA ALA A 5 -11.89 27.06 6.77
C ALA A 5 -11.20 25.84 7.40
N VAL A 6 -11.96 25.05 8.15
CA VAL A 6 -11.50 23.74 8.64
C VAL A 6 -11.17 22.91 7.40
N ALA A 7 -9.89 22.71 7.14
CA ALA A 7 -9.45 21.88 6.04
C ALA A 7 -10.12 20.51 6.19
N GLY A 8 -10.94 20.13 5.22
CA GLY A 8 -11.61 18.82 5.23
C GLY A 8 -10.59 17.70 5.36
N VAL A 9 -10.98 16.58 5.97
CA VAL A 9 -10.12 15.39 6.10
C VAL A 9 -9.68 14.97 4.69
N PRO A 10 -8.36 14.86 4.41
CA PRO A 10 -7.87 14.48 3.09
C PRO A 10 -8.36 13.07 2.72
N THR A 11 -8.85 12.92 1.50
CA THR A 11 -9.28 11.63 0.95
C THR A 11 -8.23 11.09 -0.01
N VAL A 12 -8.11 9.77 -0.08
CA VAL A 12 -7.25 9.09 -1.06
C VAL A 12 -7.75 9.42 -2.46
N THR A 13 -6.90 10.04 -3.26
CA THR A 13 -7.23 10.46 -4.63
C THR A 13 -6.77 9.46 -5.67
N GLN A 14 -5.70 8.70 -5.37
CA GLN A 14 -5.13 7.75 -6.31
C GLN A 14 -4.34 6.66 -5.57
N VAL A 15 -4.40 5.44 -6.09
CA VAL A 15 -3.47 4.35 -5.78
C VAL A 15 -2.94 3.78 -7.08
N THR A 16 -1.61 3.69 -7.19
CA THR A 16 -0.91 3.10 -8.32
C THR A 16 0.03 2.00 -7.87
N ALA A 17 0.49 1.17 -8.80
CA ALA A 17 1.48 0.14 -8.52
C ALA A 17 2.49 -0.01 -9.65
N ALA A 18 3.73 -0.33 -9.29
CA ALA A 18 4.82 -0.65 -10.20
C ALA A 18 5.47 -1.97 -9.79
N VAL A 19 6.00 -2.71 -10.77
CA VAL A 19 6.71 -3.98 -10.56
C VAL A 19 8.17 -3.78 -10.89
N TYR A 20 9.03 -4.23 -9.99
CA TYR A 20 10.48 -4.23 -10.18
C TYR A 20 11.00 -5.65 -10.02
N VAL A 21 11.76 -6.12 -11.00
CA VAL A 21 12.52 -7.37 -10.92
C VAL A 21 13.96 -7.00 -10.61
N ILE A 22 14.45 -7.44 -9.46
CA ILE A 22 15.73 -7.05 -8.89
C ILE A 22 16.64 -8.28 -8.90
N PRO A 23 17.76 -8.26 -9.64
CA PRO A 23 18.75 -9.33 -9.58
C PRO A 23 19.29 -9.50 -8.15
N THR A 24 19.51 -10.73 -7.71
CA THR A 24 20.27 -11.03 -6.49
C THR A 24 21.77 -10.92 -6.76
N ASP A 25 22.57 -10.64 -5.73
CA ASP A 25 24.03 -10.51 -5.86
C ASP A 25 24.71 -11.83 -6.30
N ALA A 26 24.08 -12.94 -5.95
CA ALA A 26 24.44 -14.29 -6.38
C ALA A 26 23.17 -15.15 -6.41
N PRO A 27 23.16 -16.29 -7.11
CA PRO A 27 22.04 -17.21 -7.05
C PRO A 27 21.75 -17.63 -5.61
N GLU A 28 20.49 -17.56 -5.22
CA GLU A 28 19.98 -17.97 -3.91
C GLU A 28 19.18 -19.26 -4.05
N ALA A 29 19.14 -20.05 -3.00
CA ALA A 29 18.39 -21.30 -2.99
C ALA A 29 17.87 -21.64 -1.59
N ASP A 30 16.74 -22.32 -1.56
CA ASP A 30 16.31 -23.11 -0.41
C ASP A 30 16.42 -24.61 -0.72
N GLY A 31 15.78 -25.46 0.08
CA GLY A 31 15.81 -26.92 -0.15
C GLY A 31 15.03 -27.39 -1.40
N THR A 32 14.31 -26.51 -2.11
CA THR A 32 13.38 -26.86 -3.19
C THR A 32 13.57 -26.05 -4.46
N LEU A 33 13.95 -24.78 -4.35
CA LEU A 33 14.02 -23.85 -5.47
C LEU A 33 15.36 -23.10 -5.47
N THR A 34 15.75 -22.66 -6.67
CA THR A 34 16.86 -21.73 -6.88
C THR A 34 16.33 -20.51 -7.62
N TRP A 35 16.79 -19.30 -7.24
CA TRP A 35 16.42 -18.03 -7.89
C TRP A 35 17.62 -17.10 -7.97
N ASP A 36 17.59 -16.21 -8.94
CA ASP A 36 18.60 -15.18 -9.18
C ASP A 36 17.99 -13.76 -9.23
N THR A 37 16.70 -13.67 -9.01
CA THR A 37 15.96 -12.39 -8.99
C THR A 37 14.89 -12.41 -7.91
N THR A 38 14.56 -11.24 -7.39
CA THR A 38 13.37 -11.02 -6.54
C THR A 38 12.41 -10.06 -7.24
N THR A 39 11.12 -10.23 -7.00
CA THR A 39 10.10 -9.33 -7.54
C THR A 39 9.52 -8.49 -6.42
N MET A 40 9.62 -7.17 -6.56
CA MET A 40 9.02 -6.19 -5.67
C MET A 40 7.83 -5.52 -6.36
N VAL A 41 6.69 -5.50 -5.69
CA VAL A 41 5.52 -4.73 -6.13
C VAL A 41 5.39 -3.53 -5.20
N LEU A 42 5.61 -2.33 -5.76
CA LEU A 42 5.55 -1.05 -5.05
C LEU A 42 4.18 -0.41 -5.27
N ALA A 43 3.46 -0.13 -4.19
CA ALA A 43 2.24 0.66 -4.20
C ALA A 43 2.52 2.10 -3.81
N THR A 44 1.83 3.04 -4.44
CA THR A 44 1.86 4.47 -4.13
C THR A 44 0.45 4.96 -3.90
N ALA A 45 0.20 5.61 -2.77
CA ALA A 45 -1.09 6.22 -2.41
C ALA A 45 -0.95 7.74 -2.29
N ARG A 46 -1.94 8.51 -2.79
CA ARG A 46 -1.92 9.98 -2.79
C ARG A 46 -3.15 10.57 -2.12
N ALA A 47 -2.94 11.59 -1.30
CA ALA A 47 -3.99 12.41 -0.68
C ALA A 47 -3.42 13.74 -0.19
N GLY A 48 -4.19 14.81 -0.24
CA GLY A 48 -3.84 16.10 0.38
C GLY A 48 -2.49 16.68 -0.06
N GLY A 49 -2.06 16.41 -1.30
CA GLY A 49 -0.76 16.83 -1.82
C GLY A 49 0.44 15.98 -1.34
N ALA A 50 0.22 14.97 -0.51
CA ALA A 50 1.24 14.02 -0.05
C ALA A 50 1.15 12.70 -0.82
N GLU A 51 2.26 11.97 -0.80
CA GLU A 51 2.38 10.64 -1.38
C GLU A 51 3.01 9.70 -0.37
N GLY A 52 2.40 8.53 -0.15
CA GLY A 52 2.93 7.45 0.66
C GLY A 52 3.27 6.23 -0.20
N ILE A 53 4.29 5.49 0.18
CA ILE A 53 4.75 4.30 -0.51
C ILE A 53 4.74 3.08 0.41
N GLY A 54 4.44 1.92 -0.18
CA GLY A 54 4.53 0.63 0.47
C GLY A 54 4.86 -0.44 -0.56
N TRP A 55 5.47 -1.53 -0.14
CA TRP A 55 5.85 -2.58 -1.06
C TRP A 55 5.74 -3.97 -0.43
N SER A 56 5.65 -4.96 -1.28
CA SER A 56 5.70 -6.38 -0.91
C SER A 56 6.62 -7.14 -1.84
N TYR A 57 7.30 -8.12 -1.31
CA TYR A 57 7.88 -9.21 -2.09
C TYR A 57 6.73 -10.08 -2.58
N ALA A 58 6.42 -10.01 -3.86
CA ALA A 58 5.21 -10.59 -4.41
C ALA A 58 5.36 -10.95 -5.89
N ALA A 59 4.47 -11.80 -6.40
CA ALA A 59 4.34 -12.01 -7.84
C ALA A 59 3.86 -10.72 -8.53
N ALA A 60 4.31 -10.49 -9.77
CA ALA A 60 3.91 -9.34 -10.58
C ALA A 60 2.37 -9.21 -10.72
N ALA A 61 1.64 -10.32 -10.65
CA ALA A 61 0.17 -10.34 -10.67
C ALA A 61 -0.48 -9.52 -9.55
N ALA A 62 0.23 -9.26 -8.42
CA ALA A 62 -0.26 -8.40 -7.35
C ALA A 62 -0.50 -6.96 -7.84
N GLN A 63 0.22 -6.48 -8.86
CA GLN A 63 -0.02 -5.17 -9.47
C GLN A 63 -1.45 -5.05 -10.00
N GLN A 64 -1.97 -6.08 -10.68
CA GLN A 64 -3.33 -6.06 -11.23
C GLN A 64 -4.40 -6.06 -10.12
N VAL A 65 -4.16 -6.76 -9.02
CA VAL A 65 -5.04 -6.70 -7.84
C VAL A 65 -5.05 -5.29 -7.25
N ILE A 66 -3.89 -4.66 -7.11
CA ILE A 66 -3.78 -3.29 -6.57
C ILE A 66 -4.55 -2.30 -7.47
N THR A 67 -4.24 -2.27 -8.76
CA THR A 67 -4.79 -1.25 -9.68
C THR A 67 -6.24 -1.48 -10.07
N GLY A 68 -6.69 -2.74 -10.13
CA GLY A 68 -8.04 -3.10 -10.54
C GLY A 68 -9.05 -3.19 -9.39
N MET A 69 -8.65 -3.66 -8.21
CA MET A 69 -9.58 -3.92 -7.10
C MET A 69 -9.33 -3.04 -5.88
N LEU A 70 -8.07 -2.96 -5.43
CA LEU A 70 -7.76 -2.26 -4.17
C LEU A 70 -7.83 -0.75 -4.35
N ALA A 71 -7.37 -0.23 -5.49
CA ALA A 71 -7.45 1.19 -5.82
C ALA A 71 -8.91 1.68 -5.78
N GLU A 72 -9.84 0.93 -6.36
CA GLU A 72 -11.27 1.25 -6.32
C GLU A 72 -11.81 1.20 -4.88
N ALA A 73 -11.40 0.20 -4.10
CA ALA A 73 -11.88 0.02 -2.72
C ALA A 73 -11.47 1.15 -1.78
N VAL A 74 -10.32 1.82 -2.02
CA VAL A 74 -9.78 2.84 -1.12
C VAL A 74 -9.87 4.27 -1.63
N THR A 75 -9.99 4.49 -2.94
CA THR A 75 -10.15 5.84 -3.51
C THR A 75 -11.43 6.50 -2.98
N GLY A 76 -11.34 7.77 -2.59
CA GLY A 76 -12.43 8.53 -1.98
C GLY A 76 -12.59 8.32 -0.46
N ARG A 77 -11.88 7.35 0.15
CA ARG A 77 -11.88 7.15 1.60
C ARG A 77 -10.97 8.15 2.29
N SER A 78 -11.24 8.39 3.57
CA SER A 78 -10.33 9.18 4.41
C SER A 78 -8.92 8.57 4.43
N ALA A 79 -7.91 9.38 4.11
CA ALA A 79 -6.52 8.97 4.21
C ALA A 79 -6.04 8.76 5.66
N LEU A 80 -6.85 9.17 6.64
CA LEU A 80 -6.54 8.98 8.06
C LEU A 80 -7.14 7.70 8.64
N ASP A 81 -8.14 7.10 7.96
CA ASP A 81 -8.79 5.85 8.38
C ASP A 81 -8.18 4.63 7.67
N VAL A 82 -6.91 4.34 7.98
CA VAL A 82 -6.20 3.19 7.40
C VAL A 82 -6.84 1.85 7.79
N PRO A 83 -7.29 1.62 9.04
CA PRO A 83 -7.99 0.38 9.39
C PRO A 83 -9.26 0.16 8.58
N GLY A 84 -10.08 1.21 8.38
CA GLY A 84 -11.29 1.10 7.55
C GLY A 84 -10.99 0.86 6.07
N ALA A 85 -9.89 1.42 5.55
CA ALA A 85 -9.41 1.13 4.19
C ALA A 85 -8.95 -0.33 4.08
N CYS A 86 -8.22 -0.84 5.07
CA CYS A 86 -7.79 -2.25 5.12
C CYS A 86 -8.99 -3.22 5.09
N GLU A 87 -10.00 -2.98 5.89
CA GLU A 87 -11.25 -3.75 5.88
C GLU A 87 -11.96 -3.72 4.51
N ALA A 88 -11.98 -2.58 3.86
CA ALA A 88 -12.56 -2.45 2.52
C ALA A 88 -11.79 -3.28 1.49
N MET A 89 -10.46 -3.26 1.53
CA MET A 89 -9.61 -4.08 0.66
C MET A 89 -9.84 -5.58 0.89
N ILE A 90 -9.93 -6.02 2.14
CA ILE A 90 -10.22 -7.43 2.49
C ILE A 90 -11.56 -7.86 1.91
N ARG A 91 -12.59 -7.03 1.99
CA ARG A 91 -13.91 -7.31 1.42
C ARG A 91 -13.88 -7.36 -0.11
N ALA A 92 -13.12 -6.46 -0.75
CA ALA A 92 -13.01 -6.40 -2.20
C ALA A 92 -12.45 -7.70 -2.79
N VAL A 93 -11.49 -8.34 -2.13
CA VAL A 93 -10.84 -9.57 -2.61
C VAL A 93 -11.55 -10.86 -2.20
N ARG A 94 -12.71 -10.77 -1.52
CA ARG A 94 -13.41 -11.94 -1.00
C ARG A 94 -13.62 -13.06 -2.02
N ASN A 95 -14.01 -12.69 -3.23
CA ASN A 95 -14.37 -13.66 -4.28
C ASN A 95 -13.15 -14.21 -5.06
N VAL A 96 -12.01 -13.51 -5.02
CA VAL A 96 -10.77 -14.00 -5.67
C VAL A 96 -9.87 -14.74 -4.69
N GLY A 97 -10.18 -14.70 -3.39
CA GLY A 97 -9.41 -15.35 -2.35
C GLY A 97 -8.36 -14.41 -1.73
N ARG A 98 -8.37 -14.30 -0.39
CA ARG A 98 -7.43 -13.45 0.35
C ARG A 98 -6.01 -14.01 0.44
N PRO A 99 -5.79 -15.32 0.73
CA PRO A 99 -4.44 -15.89 0.85
C PRO A 99 -3.62 -15.74 -0.43
N GLY A 100 -2.30 -15.57 -0.31
CA GLY A 100 -1.39 -15.47 -1.44
C GLY A 100 -1.35 -14.08 -2.06
N ILE A 101 -1.55 -13.96 -3.39
CA ILE A 101 -1.36 -12.72 -4.17
C ILE A 101 -2.20 -11.56 -3.63
N ALA A 102 -3.45 -11.79 -3.27
CA ALA A 102 -4.31 -10.72 -2.75
C ALA A 102 -3.81 -10.21 -1.39
N ALA A 103 -3.32 -11.07 -0.51
CA ALA A 103 -2.76 -10.66 0.78
C ALA A 103 -1.48 -9.83 0.61
N THR A 104 -0.58 -10.20 -0.32
CA THR A 104 0.62 -9.41 -0.61
C THR A 104 0.29 -8.06 -1.24
N ALA A 105 -0.74 -8.01 -2.10
CA ALA A 105 -1.24 -6.76 -2.68
C ALA A 105 -1.82 -5.82 -1.59
N ILE A 106 -2.66 -6.34 -0.69
CA ILE A 106 -3.21 -5.59 0.45
C ILE A 106 -2.08 -5.05 1.33
N SER A 107 -1.08 -5.89 1.64
CA SER A 107 0.07 -5.47 2.46
C SER A 107 0.80 -4.27 1.86
N ALA A 108 1.09 -4.27 0.55
CA ALA A 108 1.75 -3.16 -0.11
C ALA A 108 0.93 -1.85 -0.02
N VAL A 109 -0.39 -1.94 -0.25
CA VAL A 109 -1.28 -0.76 -0.18
C VAL A 109 -1.47 -0.29 1.26
N ASP A 110 -1.63 -1.19 2.23
CA ASP A 110 -1.78 -0.85 3.64
C ASP A 110 -0.55 -0.08 4.16
N ILE A 111 0.66 -0.55 3.84
CA ILE A 111 1.90 0.16 4.18
C ILE A 111 1.93 1.54 3.51
N ALA A 112 1.55 1.65 2.23
CA ALA A 112 1.50 2.93 1.53
C ALA A 112 0.51 3.91 2.20
N LEU A 113 -0.63 3.43 2.68
CA LEU A 113 -1.62 4.25 3.38
C LEU A 113 -1.11 4.69 4.76
N TRP A 114 -0.41 3.84 5.50
CA TRP A 114 0.22 4.22 6.76
C TRP A 114 1.34 5.24 6.58
N ASP A 115 2.20 5.08 5.55
CA ASP A 115 3.23 6.07 5.21
C ASP A 115 2.60 7.41 4.80
N LEU A 116 1.54 7.37 3.98
CA LEU A 116 0.77 8.56 3.60
C LEU A 116 0.19 9.28 4.83
N LYS A 117 -0.43 8.54 5.76
CA LYS A 117 -0.96 9.10 7.01
C LYS A 117 0.14 9.75 7.86
N ALA A 118 1.30 9.12 7.97
CA ALA A 118 2.43 9.67 8.70
C ALA A 118 2.94 10.98 8.07
N ARG A 119 3.03 11.04 6.74
CA ARG A 119 3.41 12.26 6.00
C ARG A 119 2.39 13.37 6.16
N LEU A 120 1.10 13.07 6.09
CA LEU A 120 0.02 14.03 6.36
C LEU A 120 0.05 14.56 7.79
N ALA A 121 0.45 13.72 8.75
CA ALA A 121 0.61 14.09 10.15
C ALA A 121 1.95 14.80 10.46
N GLY A 122 2.86 14.91 9.47
CA GLY A 122 4.17 15.53 9.64
C GLY A 122 5.10 14.78 10.61
N CYS A 123 4.95 13.46 10.75
CA CYS A 123 5.79 12.66 11.62
C CYS A 123 6.30 11.38 10.95
N PRO A 124 7.45 10.83 11.38
CA PRO A 124 7.92 9.53 10.91
C PRO A 124 6.93 8.40 11.22
N LEU A 125 6.78 7.45 10.30
CA LEU A 125 5.87 6.30 10.47
C LEU A 125 6.16 5.52 11.76
N ALA A 126 7.42 5.33 12.12
CA ALA A 126 7.82 4.65 13.34
C ALA A 126 7.25 5.33 14.61
N ARG A 127 7.22 6.67 14.64
CA ARG A 127 6.60 7.42 15.74
C ARG A 127 5.08 7.33 15.73
N LEU A 128 4.46 7.37 14.55
CA LEU A 128 3.01 7.23 14.42
C LEU A 128 2.54 5.87 14.95
N LEU A 129 3.32 4.82 14.73
CA LEU A 129 3.02 3.45 15.16
C LEU A 129 3.43 3.15 16.62
N GLY A 130 4.06 4.08 17.30
CA GLY A 130 4.43 3.92 18.70
C GLY A 130 5.83 3.33 18.91
N GLN A 131 6.85 3.96 18.33
CA GLN A 131 8.25 3.61 18.63
C GLN A 131 8.54 3.84 20.13
N ALA A 132 9.01 2.82 20.80
CA ALA A 132 9.52 2.90 22.16
C ALA A 132 10.97 3.44 22.18
#